data_7b19ff0c94a4a73abfb1a20c9d237c5d
#
_entry.id   7b19ff0c94a4a73abfb1a20c9d237c5d
#
_cell.length_a   1.000
_cell.length_b   1.000
_cell.length_c   1.000
_cell.angle_alpha   90.00
_cell.angle_beta   90.00
_cell.angle_gamma   90.00
#
_symmetry.space_group_name_H-M   'P 1'
#
loop_
_entity.id
_entity.type
_entity.pdbx_description
1 polymer ?
#
loop_
_entity_poly.entity_id
_entity_poly.type
_entity_poly.pdbx_seq_one_letter_code
_entity_poly.pdbx_strand_id
1 'polypeptide(L)'
;MTIRPLDPKDRMPVLSILRKTGAFTSQEIDVALELVDIALKVPHQRDYQIYCVVDDRNQPIGYVCYGPAPMTQGTFDLYWIAVDPGFQKHGVGAELMGFMEEKVRDGGGRLILADTSSISAYEGTHRFYRRTGFKEVARVPDYYDRENDRITFCKRLG
;
A
#
# COMPACT_ATOMS: atom_id res chain seq x y z
N MET A 1 -3.03 16.29 -10.02
CA MET A 1 -2.70 14.86 -9.93
C MET A 1 -3.96 14.04 -10.12
N THR A 2 -3.86 12.97 -10.83
CA THR A 2 -5.01 12.09 -11.13
C THR A 2 -4.72 10.71 -10.57
N ILE A 3 -5.73 10.08 -9.98
CA ILE A 3 -5.65 8.69 -9.51
C ILE A 3 -6.51 7.85 -10.43
N ARG A 4 -5.93 6.81 -10.99
CA ARG A 4 -6.60 5.92 -11.93
C ARG A 4 -6.23 4.46 -11.69
N PRO A 5 -7.02 3.50 -12.21
CA PRO A 5 -6.65 2.08 -12.12
C PRO A 5 -5.31 1.78 -12.76
N LEU A 6 -4.67 0.73 -12.29
CA LEU A 6 -3.42 0.21 -12.85
C LEU A 6 -3.59 -0.15 -14.32
N ASP A 7 -2.62 0.24 -15.13
CA ASP A 7 -2.53 -0.09 -16.55
C ASP A 7 -1.29 -0.97 -16.79
N PRO A 8 -1.30 -1.88 -17.78
CA PRO A 8 -0.10 -2.71 -18.06
C PRO A 8 1.20 -1.93 -18.22
N LYS A 9 1.13 -0.70 -18.73
CA LYS A 9 2.30 0.18 -18.87
C LYS A 9 2.90 0.61 -17.55
N ASP A 10 2.16 0.47 -16.45
CA ASP A 10 2.59 0.98 -15.14
C ASP A 10 3.54 0.02 -14.41
N ARG A 11 3.66 -1.22 -14.88
CA ARG A 11 4.47 -2.23 -14.19
C ARG A 11 5.92 -1.78 -13.95
N MET A 12 6.59 -1.30 -14.99
CA MET A 12 7.97 -0.82 -14.85
C MET A 12 8.09 0.46 -14.03
N PRO A 13 7.23 1.47 -14.22
CA PRO A 13 7.20 2.63 -13.32
C PRO A 13 6.98 2.26 -11.86
N VAL A 14 6.08 1.34 -11.55
CA VAL A 14 5.86 0.88 -10.16
C VAL A 14 7.12 0.22 -9.59
N LEU A 15 7.78 -0.64 -10.38
CA LEU A 15 9.06 -1.24 -9.98
C LEU A 15 10.09 -0.14 -9.67
N SER A 16 10.19 0.86 -10.53
CA SER A 16 11.11 1.99 -10.33
C SER A 16 10.81 2.73 -9.03
N ILE A 17 9.54 3.01 -8.73
CA ILE A 17 9.13 3.65 -7.48
C ILE A 17 9.57 2.83 -6.28
N LEU A 18 9.28 1.53 -6.28
CA LEU A 18 9.64 0.64 -5.17
C LEU A 18 11.15 0.62 -4.91
N ARG A 19 11.96 0.57 -5.98
CA ARG A 19 13.42 0.62 -5.85
C ARG A 19 13.93 1.94 -5.30
N LYS A 20 13.36 3.04 -5.77
CA LYS A 20 13.78 4.40 -5.39
C LYS A 20 13.51 4.70 -3.91
N THR A 21 12.48 4.11 -3.33
CA THR A 21 12.17 4.37 -1.91
C THR A 21 13.30 3.93 -0.97
N GLY A 22 14.08 2.91 -1.37
CA GLY A 22 15.14 2.36 -0.54
C GLY A 22 14.65 1.64 0.72
N ALA A 23 13.34 1.54 0.92
CA ALA A 23 12.74 0.94 2.12
C ALA A 23 12.54 -0.57 2.00
N PHE A 24 12.50 -1.10 0.78
CA PHE A 24 12.13 -2.49 0.53
C PHE A 24 13.31 -3.33 0.07
N THR A 25 13.39 -4.57 0.57
CA THR A 25 14.35 -5.56 0.07
C THR A 25 13.95 -6.00 -1.33
N SER A 26 14.90 -6.60 -2.06
CA SER A 26 14.60 -7.15 -3.39
C SER A 26 13.52 -8.22 -3.33
N GLN A 27 13.49 -9.04 -2.28
CA GLN A 27 12.47 -10.05 -2.07
C GLN A 27 11.08 -9.43 -1.86
N GLU A 28 11.01 -8.36 -1.07
CA GLU A 28 9.75 -7.63 -0.87
C GLU A 28 9.26 -7.01 -2.18
N ILE A 29 10.15 -6.45 -2.99
CA ILE A 29 9.80 -5.91 -4.31
C ILE A 29 9.27 -7.00 -5.23
N ASP A 30 9.87 -8.19 -5.23
CA ASP A 30 9.39 -9.32 -6.02
C ASP A 30 7.95 -9.70 -5.63
N VAL A 31 7.63 -9.72 -4.34
CA VAL A 31 6.27 -9.98 -3.86
C VAL A 31 5.31 -8.87 -4.31
N ALA A 32 5.72 -7.61 -4.20
CA ALA A 32 4.89 -6.49 -4.66
C ALA A 32 4.57 -6.63 -6.16
N LEU A 33 5.54 -7.02 -6.98
CA LEU A 33 5.32 -7.23 -8.42
C LEU A 33 4.46 -8.44 -8.73
N GLU A 34 4.49 -9.49 -7.89
CA GLU A 34 3.57 -10.61 -8.05
C GLU A 34 2.11 -10.14 -7.94
N LEU A 35 1.81 -9.26 -6.98
CA LEU A 35 0.46 -8.70 -6.84
C LEU A 35 0.07 -7.85 -8.04
N VAL A 36 1.00 -7.05 -8.56
CA VAL A 36 0.81 -6.28 -9.79
C VAL A 36 0.49 -7.20 -10.96
N ASP A 37 1.26 -8.28 -11.13
CA ASP A 37 1.05 -9.23 -12.21
C ASP A 37 -0.29 -9.95 -12.09
N ILE A 38 -0.72 -10.34 -10.89
CA ILE A 38 -2.03 -10.94 -10.68
C ILE A 38 -3.13 -9.95 -11.07
N ALA A 39 -3.02 -8.69 -10.63
CA ALA A 39 -4.01 -7.67 -10.96
C ALA A 39 -4.11 -7.41 -12.46
N LEU A 40 -3.00 -7.51 -13.19
CA LEU A 40 -2.97 -7.27 -14.64
C LEU A 40 -3.41 -8.48 -15.47
N LYS A 41 -3.14 -9.70 -14.99
CA LYS A 41 -3.26 -10.92 -15.81
C LYS A 41 -4.49 -11.76 -15.48
N VAL A 42 -5.03 -11.65 -14.29
CA VAL A 42 -6.19 -12.45 -13.86
C VAL A 42 -7.46 -11.63 -14.01
N PRO A 43 -8.31 -11.92 -15.02
CA PRO A 43 -9.54 -11.15 -15.24
C PRO A 43 -10.50 -11.29 -14.05
N HIS A 44 -11.14 -10.17 -13.70
CA HIS A 44 -12.20 -10.12 -12.69
C HIS A 44 -11.77 -10.55 -11.28
N GLN A 45 -10.47 -10.67 -11.00
CA GLN A 45 -10.01 -10.93 -9.64
C GLN A 45 -10.34 -9.72 -8.74
N ARG A 46 -10.61 -9.97 -7.47
CA ARG A 46 -10.96 -8.93 -6.48
C ARG A 46 -10.00 -8.87 -5.31
N ASP A 47 -9.03 -9.78 -5.26
CA ASP A 47 -8.12 -9.89 -4.13
C ASP A 47 -7.15 -8.72 -4.04
N TYR A 48 -6.75 -8.16 -5.18
CA TYR A 48 -5.78 -7.07 -5.24
C TYR A 48 -6.32 -5.94 -6.12
N GLN A 49 -6.67 -4.83 -5.49
CA GLN A 49 -7.07 -3.61 -6.16
C GLN A 49 -5.87 -2.66 -6.17
N ILE A 50 -5.48 -2.20 -7.36
CA ILE A 50 -4.32 -1.33 -7.52
C ILE A 50 -4.69 -0.08 -8.28
N TYR A 51 -4.32 1.07 -7.71
CA TYR A 51 -4.48 2.38 -8.32
C TYR A 51 -3.15 3.11 -8.32
N CYS A 52 -2.93 3.89 -9.37
CA CYS A 52 -1.75 4.74 -9.50
C CYS A 52 -2.17 6.20 -9.43
N VAL A 53 -1.39 7.00 -8.72
CA VAL A 53 -1.44 8.45 -8.89
C VAL A 53 -0.43 8.83 -9.96
N VAL A 54 -0.86 9.63 -10.93
CA VAL A 54 -0.06 9.97 -12.10
C VAL A 54 0.14 11.47 -12.22
N ASP A 55 1.25 11.86 -12.85
CA ASP A 55 1.54 13.26 -13.19
C ASP A 55 0.80 13.69 -14.47
N ASP A 56 1.08 14.92 -14.92
CA ASP A 56 0.43 15.50 -16.10
C ASP A 56 0.78 14.75 -17.40
N ARG A 57 1.82 13.93 -17.38
CA ARG A 57 2.22 13.07 -18.50
C ARG A 57 1.70 11.65 -18.38
N ASN A 58 0.77 11.41 -17.45
CA ASN A 58 0.20 10.09 -17.16
C ASN A 58 1.24 9.06 -16.69
N GLN A 59 2.32 9.53 -16.06
CA GLN A 59 3.35 8.64 -15.49
C GLN A 59 3.07 8.43 -14.00
N PRO A 60 3.09 7.17 -13.51
CA PRO A 60 2.94 6.90 -12.09
C PRO A 60 4.01 7.59 -11.24
N ILE A 61 3.56 8.29 -10.20
CA ILE A 61 4.41 8.88 -9.17
C ILE A 61 4.14 8.25 -7.81
N GLY A 62 3.17 7.37 -7.73
CA GLY A 62 2.82 6.59 -6.54
C GLY A 62 1.78 5.54 -6.87
N TYR A 63 1.62 4.58 -5.98
CA TYR A 63 0.57 3.57 -6.14
C TYR A 63 0.13 3.00 -4.80
N VAL A 64 -1.04 2.39 -4.80
CA VAL A 64 -1.62 1.70 -3.64
C VAL A 64 -2.17 0.35 -4.09
N CYS A 65 -1.91 -0.67 -3.28
CA CYS A 65 -2.46 -2.01 -3.46
C CYS A 65 -3.18 -2.44 -2.18
N TYR A 66 -4.44 -2.80 -2.31
CA TYR A 66 -5.26 -3.23 -1.18
C TYR A 66 -6.26 -4.29 -1.63
N GLY A 67 -6.91 -4.94 -0.69
CA GLY A 67 -7.94 -5.90 -1.02
C GLY A 67 -8.69 -6.40 0.20
N PRO A 68 -9.81 -7.10 0.01
CA PRO A 68 -10.59 -7.62 1.12
C PRO A 68 -9.83 -8.74 1.83
N ALA A 69 -9.86 -8.71 3.16
CA ALA A 69 -9.30 -9.80 3.95
C ALA A 69 -10.25 -11.01 3.87
N PRO A 70 -9.71 -12.21 3.53
CA PRO A 70 -10.55 -13.40 3.42
C PRO A 70 -11.31 -13.69 4.70
N MET A 71 -12.54 -14.22 4.55
CA MET A 71 -13.39 -14.67 5.65
C MET A 71 -13.78 -13.57 6.65
N THR A 72 -13.75 -12.32 6.25
CA THR A 72 -14.14 -11.19 7.10
C THR A 72 -15.32 -10.44 6.50
N GLN A 73 -16.01 -9.70 7.34
CA GLN A 73 -17.05 -8.79 6.89
C GLN A 73 -16.55 -7.36 7.01
N GLY A 74 -16.02 -6.84 5.90
CA GLY A 74 -15.62 -5.46 5.80
C GLY A 74 -14.24 -5.12 6.34
N THR A 75 -13.37 -6.12 6.54
CA THR A 75 -11.94 -5.88 6.81
C THR A 75 -11.17 -5.90 5.50
N PHE A 76 -10.35 -4.89 5.28
CA PHE A 76 -9.49 -4.79 4.11
C PHE A 76 -8.02 -4.74 4.53
N ASP A 77 -7.16 -5.34 3.75
CA ASP A 77 -5.72 -5.26 3.93
C ASP A 77 -5.14 -4.23 2.97
N LEU A 78 -4.35 -3.33 3.53
CA LEU A 78 -3.47 -2.45 2.74
C LEU A 78 -2.15 -3.18 2.57
N TYR A 79 -1.87 -3.66 1.36
CA TYR A 79 -0.66 -4.44 1.08
C TYR A 79 0.55 -3.57 0.78
N TRP A 80 0.37 -2.55 -0.06
CA TRP A 80 1.47 -1.68 -0.50
C TRP A 80 0.95 -0.27 -0.72
N ILE A 81 1.70 0.70 -0.24
CA ILE A 81 1.55 2.10 -0.62
C ILE A 81 2.94 2.69 -0.75
N ALA A 82 3.24 3.29 -1.88
CA ALA A 82 4.54 3.86 -2.16
C ALA A 82 4.41 5.10 -3.02
N VAL A 83 5.26 6.10 -2.74
CA VAL A 83 5.33 7.35 -3.49
C VAL A 83 6.78 7.54 -3.93
N ASP A 84 6.99 7.94 -5.18
CA ASP A 84 8.31 8.30 -5.69
C ASP A 84 8.93 9.35 -4.75
N PRO A 85 10.18 9.14 -4.27
CA PRO A 85 10.81 10.08 -3.36
C PRO A 85 10.86 11.54 -3.85
N GLY A 86 10.90 11.75 -5.18
CA GLY A 86 10.85 13.07 -5.76
C GLY A 86 9.53 13.80 -5.56
N PHE A 87 8.48 13.08 -5.17
CA PHE A 87 7.12 13.62 -4.96
C PHE A 87 6.64 13.47 -3.52
N GLN A 88 7.46 12.93 -2.63
CA GLN A 88 7.13 12.86 -1.21
C GLN A 88 7.04 14.26 -0.60
N LYS A 89 6.31 14.40 0.50
CA LYS A 89 6.05 15.66 1.21
C LYS A 89 5.16 16.66 0.43
N HIS A 90 4.56 16.23 -0.67
CA HIS A 90 3.59 17.02 -1.43
C HIS A 90 2.15 16.54 -1.23
N GLY A 91 1.91 15.74 -0.21
CA GLY A 91 0.57 15.23 0.10
C GLY A 91 0.10 14.07 -0.77
N VAL A 92 0.94 13.53 -1.64
CA VAL A 92 0.57 12.45 -2.58
C VAL A 92 0.15 11.18 -1.83
N GLY A 93 0.90 10.79 -0.80
CA GLY A 93 0.58 9.62 0.01
C GLY A 93 -0.76 9.76 0.73
N ALA A 94 -1.03 10.94 1.29
CA ALA A 94 -2.30 11.22 1.96
C ALA A 94 -3.48 11.19 0.98
N GLU A 95 -3.30 11.70 -0.23
CA GLU A 95 -4.33 11.61 -1.29
C GLU A 95 -4.63 10.17 -1.69
N LEU A 96 -3.58 9.36 -1.90
CA LEU A 96 -3.74 7.93 -2.20
C LEU A 96 -4.48 7.22 -1.07
N MET A 97 -4.10 7.51 0.18
CA MET A 97 -4.75 6.90 1.35
C MET A 97 -6.23 7.28 1.40
N GLY A 98 -6.55 8.55 1.24
CA GLY A 98 -7.94 9.03 1.25
C GLY A 98 -8.77 8.41 0.12
N PHE A 99 -8.19 8.31 -1.07
CA PHE A 99 -8.84 7.66 -2.22
C PHE A 99 -9.14 6.19 -1.93
N MET A 100 -8.16 5.46 -1.41
CA MET A 100 -8.32 4.05 -1.05
C MET A 100 -9.40 3.88 0.02
N GLU A 101 -9.42 4.73 1.04
CA GLU A 101 -10.42 4.67 2.09
C GLU A 101 -11.84 4.86 1.53
N GLU A 102 -12.03 5.77 0.60
CA GLU A 102 -13.32 5.96 -0.05
C GLU A 102 -13.75 4.70 -0.82
N LYS A 103 -12.83 4.11 -1.57
CA LYS A 103 -13.09 2.85 -2.29
C LYS A 103 -13.44 1.72 -1.34
N VAL A 104 -12.75 1.61 -0.22
CA VAL A 104 -13.03 0.61 0.81
C VAL A 104 -14.43 0.82 1.41
N ARG A 105 -14.79 2.07 1.73
CA ARG A 105 -16.14 2.40 2.24
C ARG A 105 -17.22 2.03 1.23
N ASP A 106 -17.02 2.37 -0.03
CA ASP A 106 -17.97 2.06 -1.12
C ASP A 106 -18.18 0.54 -1.26
N GLY A 107 -17.15 -0.24 -0.96
CA GLY A 107 -17.21 -1.71 -0.96
C GLY A 107 -17.72 -2.32 0.34
N GLY A 108 -18.25 -1.52 1.27
CA GLY A 108 -18.75 -2.01 2.54
C GLY A 108 -17.68 -2.21 3.59
N GLY A 109 -16.47 -1.68 3.37
CA GLY A 109 -15.37 -1.80 4.32
C GLY A 109 -15.55 -0.93 5.56
N ARG A 110 -15.13 -1.46 6.70
CA ARG A 110 -15.21 -0.78 8.01
C ARG A 110 -13.88 -0.76 8.74
N LEU A 111 -12.91 -1.58 8.33
CA LEU A 111 -11.57 -1.68 8.93
C LEU A 111 -10.52 -1.80 7.84
N ILE A 112 -9.39 -1.15 8.04
CA ILE A 112 -8.20 -1.35 7.21
C ILE A 112 -7.04 -1.76 8.13
N LEU A 113 -6.37 -2.86 7.77
CA LEU A 113 -5.15 -3.32 8.44
C LEU A 113 -3.95 -3.12 7.53
N ALA A 114 -2.80 -2.80 8.13
CA ALA A 114 -1.53 -2.71 7.44
C ALA A 114 -0.43 -3.33 8.31
N ASP A 115 0.27 -4.32 7.78
CA ASP A 115 1.40 -4.94 8.46
C ASP A 115 2.71 -4.28 8.04
N THR A 116 3.57 -4.04 9.00
CA THR A 116 4.88 -3.40 8.77
C THR A 116 5.97 -4.12 9.55
N SER A 117 7.20 -3.93 9.10
CA SER A 117 8.39 -4.35 9.83
C SER A 117 8.79 -3.32 10.88
N SER A 118 9.37 -3.75 11.99
CA SER A 118 9.83 -2.87 13.07
C SER A 118 11.22 -2.27 12.84
N ILE A 119 11.91 -2.64 11.76
CA ILE A 119 13.25 -2.09 11.48
C ILE A 119 13.20 -0.58 11.18
N SER A 120 14.33 0.09 11.39
CA SER A 120 14.43 1.55 11.27
C SER A 120 14.05 2.09 9.89
N ALA A 121 14.26 1.30 8.83
CA ALA A 121 13.87 1.70 7.46
C ALA A 121 12.37 1.98 7.32
N TYR A 122 11.54 1.44 8.22
CA TYR A 122 10.08 1.62 8.20
C TYR A 122 9.57 2.72 9.14
N GLU A 123 10.44 3.45 9.84
CA GLU A 123 10.02 4.51 10.77
C GLU A 123 9.19 5.59 10.08
N GLY A 124 9.57 5.97 8.86
CA GLY A 124 8.80 6.93 8.06
C GLY A 124 7.41 6.42 7.72
N THR A 125 7.30 5.12 7.42
CA THR A 125 6.03 4.45 7.15
C THR A 125 5.13 4.45 8.40
N HIS A 126 5.70 4.15 9.57
CA HIS A 126 4.94 4.19 10.83
C HIS A 126 4.40 5.58 11.12
N ARG A 127 5.21 6.62 10.94
CA ARG A 127 4.77 8.02 11.10
C ARG A 127 3.65 8.37 10.14
N PHE A 128 3.77 7.93 8.88
CA PHE A 128 2.75 8.14 7.87
C PHE A 128 1.41 7.49 8.27
N TYR A 129 1.43 6.24 8.71
CA TYR A 129 0.20 5.59 9.17
C TYR A 129 -0.43 6.33 10.35
N ARG A 130 0.36 6.73 11.35
CA ARG A 130 -0.16 7.49 12.49
C ARG A 130 -0.79 8.81 12.06
N ARG A 131 -0.12 9.54 11.15
CA ARG A 131 -0.67 10.82 10.64
C ARG A 131 -1.97 10.64 9.88
N THR A 132 -2.16 9.51 9.24
CA THR A 132 -3.37 9.23 8.46
C THR A 132 -4.45 8.51 9.26
N GLY A 133 -4.27 8.39 10.59
CA GLY A 133 -5.30 7.92 11.50
C GLY A 133 -5.23 6.45 11.87
N PHE A 134 -4.16 5.76 11.51
CA PHE A 134 -3.94 4.37 11.93
C PHE A 134 -3.33 4.33 13.32
N LYS A 135 -3.62 3.25 14.03
CA LYS A 135 -3.07 2.94 15.36
C LYS A 135 -2.43 1.56 15.35
N GLU A 136 -1.33 1.42 16.09
CA GLU A 136 -0.74 0.10 16.34
C GLU A 136 -1.70 -0.72 17.21
N VAL A 137 -2.06 -1.91 16.75
CA VAL A 137 -3.01 -2.79 17.46
C VAL A 137 -2.42 -4.14 17.81
N ALA A 138 -1.32 -4.55 17.18
CA ALA A 138 -0.68 -5.84 17.44
C ALA A 138 0.79 -5.79 17.09
N ARG A 139 1.56 -6.64 17.76
CA ARG A 139 2.98 -6.82 17.49
C ARG A 139 3.32 -8.29 17.69
N VAL A 140 4.00 -8.89 16.70
CA VAL A 140 4.53 -10.24 16.81
C VAL A 140 6.06 -10.15 16.79
N PRO A 141 6.73 -10.41 17.93
CA PRO A 141 8.19 -10.34 18.00
C PRO A 141 8.84 -11.33 17.05
N ASP A 142 9.96 -10.93 16.45
CA ASP A 142 10.79 -11.77 15.59
C ASP A 142 10.04 -12.44 14.43
N TYR A 143 9.00 -11.79 13.93
CA TYR A 143 8.14 -12.38 12.90
C TYR A 143 8.86 -12.50 11.55
N TYR A 144 9.51 -11.45 11.09
CA TYR A 144 10.19 -11.44 9.79
C TYR A 144 11.61 -11.99 9.89
N ASP A 145 12.28 -11.74 11.00
CA ASP A 145 13.62 -12.20 11.33
C ASP A 145 13.87 -11.86 12.80
N ARG A 146 15.01 -12.28 13.33
CA ARG A 146 15.42 -11.88 14.69
C ARG A 146 15.45 -10.36 14.79
N GLU A 147 14.86 -9.82 15.85
CA GLU A 147 14.78 -8.38 16.11
C GLU A 147 14.02 -7.60 15.02
N ASN A 148 13.22 -8.30 14.20
CA ASN A 148 12.38 -7.70 13.19
C ASN A 148 10.94 -8.15 13.39
N ASP A 149 10.20 -7.35 14.14
CA ASP A 149 8.84 -7.67 14.53
C ASP A 149 7.84 -7.29 13.42
N ARG A 150 6.71 -8.01 13.37
CA ARG A 150 5.57 -7.54 12.62
C ARG A 150 4.76 -6.58 13.50
N ILE A 151 4.54 -5.37 13.02
CA ILE A 151 3.67 -4.39 13.64
C ILE A 151 2.42 -4.25 12.77
N THR A 152 1.25 -4.48 13.35
CA THR A 152 -0.02 -4.31 12.65
C THR A 152 -0.66 -2.99 13.06
N PHE A 153 -0.91 -2.15 12.05
CA PHE A 153 -1.67 -0.91 12.20
C PHE A 153 -3.11 -1.14 11.74
N CYS A 154 -4.03 -0.42 12.34
CA CYS A 154 -5.46 -0.54 12.03
C CYS A 154 -6.09 0.85 11.99
N LYS A 155 -6.99 1.04 11.02
CA LYS A 155 -7.86 2.22 10.97
C LYS A 155 -9.32 1.79 10.85
N ARG A 156 -10.16 2.29 11.76
CA ARG A 156 -11.61 2.11 11.67
C ARG A 156 -12.19 3.21 10.80
N LEU A 157 -13.06 2.83 9.87
CA LEU A 157 -13.77 3.77 9.01
C LEU A 157 -15.14 4.03 9.64
N GLY A 158 -15.36 5.28 10.01
CA GLY A 158 -16.59 5.68 10.66
C GLY A 158 -17.80 5.78 9.76
#